data_632f3ec7f692ccb774af2f18d94dea5b
#
_entry.id   632f3ec7f692ccb774af2f18d94dea5b
#
_cell.length_a   1.000
_cell.length_b   1.000
_cell.length_c   1.000
_cell.angle_alpha   90.00
_cell.angle_beta   90.00
_cell.angle_gamma   90.00
#
_symmetry.space_group_name_H-M   'P 1'
#
loop_
_entity.id
_entity.type
_entity.pdbx_description
1 polymer ?
#
loop_
_entity_poly.entity_id
_entity_poly.type
_entity_poly.pdbx_seq_one_letter_code
_entity_poly.pdbx_strand_id
1 'polypeptide(L)'
;RFVEPLQELIPKDFYNIIKSLGLIVAGFEFFIGFGLFFRATRIFTFYLAIILHLIIIYFIGYLHNGFATVVIYNVFCMIMIYYLFKNDNQNLWVETKQYSKKLLFHLSLILFFVLPMFNYFGYGVDLISYDLYTGNYRFCFVVIKNSVREKLPASLKQYCIASTYKDYSIFYTDYFIYHETKAVLYRETWAFIRIKKLFDPYKQKKGDVIMVVFRNGEREYYF
;
A
#
# COMPACT_ATOMS: atom_id res chain seq x y z
N ARG A 1 -1.30 10.89 0.16
CA ARG A 1 -1.47 10.60 -1.28
C ARG A 1 -2.91 10.44 -1.74
N PHE A 2 -3.81 9.82 -0.98
CA PHE A 2 -5.25 9.82 -1.30
C PHE A 2 -5.86 11.24 -1.32
N VAL A 3 -5.21 12.16 -0.64
CA VAL A 3 -5.65 13.55 -0.45
C VAL A 3 -4.89 14.51 -1.37
N GLU A 4 -3.75 14.12 -1.94
CA GLU A 4 -2.94 14.97 -2.83
C GLU A 4 -3.74 15.50 -4.06
N PRO A 5 -4.59 14.68 -4.72
CA PRO A 5 -5.45 15.19 -5.79
C PRO A 5 -6.48 16.23 -5.34
N LEU A 6 -6.78 16.25 -4.04
CA LEU A 6 -7.70 17.21 -3.44
C LEU A 6 -7.00 18.52 -3.02
N GLN A 7 -5.67 18.53 -3.02
CA GLN A 7 -4.87 19.68 -2.57
C GLN A 7 -5.12 20.94 -3.39
N GLU A 8 -5.43 20.77 -4.67
CA GLU A 8 -5.76 21.89 -5.57
C GLU A 8 -7.22 22.36 -5.44
N LEU A 9 -8.09 21.49 -4.94
CA LEU A 9 -9.54 21.72 -4.81
C LEU A 9 -9.97 22.19 -3.42
N ILE A 10 -9.11 22.05 -2.42
CA ILE A 10 -9.46 22.27 -1.01
C ILE A 10 -8.52 23.32 -0.41
N PRO A 11 -9.03 24.28 0.40
CA PRO A 11 -8.19 25.22 1.15
C PRO A 11 -7.12 24.51 1.98
N LYS A 12 -5.91 25.09 2.05
CA LYS A 12 -4.76 24.47 2.74
C LYS A 12 -5.05 24.05 4.18
N ASP A 13 -5.84 24.81 4.87
CA ASP A 13 -6.21 24.51 6.27
C ASP A 13 -7.05 23.23 6.36
N PHE A 14 -7.97 23.06 5.42
CA PHE A 14 -8.82 21.88 5.35
C PHE A 14 -8.03 20.64 4.91
N TYR A 15 -7.05 20.82 4.02
CA TYR A 15 -6.12 19.76 3.62
C TYR A 15 -5.32 19.21 4.81
N ASN A 16 -4.82 20.08 5.68
CA ASN A 16 -4.10 19.68 6.88
C ASN A 16 -4.98 18.90 7.87
N ILE A 17 -6.24 19.30 8.00
CA ILE A 17 -7.25 18.57 8.81
C ILE A 17 -7.45 17.16 8.24
N ILE A 18 -7.66 17.03 6.94
CA ILE A 18 -7.86 15.73 6.29
C ILE A 18 -6.62 14.84 6.41
N LYS A 19 -5.42 15.42 6.31
CA LYS A 19 -4.17 14.68 6.53
C LYS A 19 -4.07 14.15 7.96
N SER A 20 -4.51 14.92 8.94
CA SER A 20 -4.56 14.50 10.34
C SER A 20 -5.62 13.42 10.60
N LEU A 21 -6.69 13.36 9.80
CA LEU A 21 -7.70 12.29 9.88
C LEU A 21 -7.10 10.89 9.64
N GLY A 22 -6.01 10.78 8.87
CA GLY A 22 -5.31 9.50 8.69
C GLY A 22 -4.80 8.91 10.02
N LEU A 23 -4.29 9.74 10.92
CA LEU A 23 -3.89 9.30 12.26
C LEU A 23 -5.10 8.91 13.13
N ILE A 24 -6.21 9.60 12.97
CA ILE A 24 -7.46 9.30 13.68
C ILE A 24 -7.99 7.93 13.23
N VAL A 25 -7.96 7.64 11.92
CA VAL A 25 -8.38 6.33 11.40
C VAL A 25 -7.49 5.22 11.95
N ALA A 26 -6.17 5.39 11.95
CA ALA A 26 -5.25 4.41 12.52
C ALA A 26 -5.49 4.20 14.04
N GLY A 27 -5.72 5.28 14.79
CA GLY A 27 -6.10 5.20 16.20
C GLY A 27 -7.44 4.50 16.42
N PHE A 28 -8.38 4.71 15.52
CA PHE A 28 -9.69 4.07 15.54
C PHE A 28 -9.60 2.57 15.24
N GLU A 29 -8.79 2.17 14.24
CA GLU A 29 -8.50 0.76 13.95
C GLU A 29 -7.85 0.06 15.15
N PHE A 30 -6.89 0.72 15.79
CA PHE A 30 -6.27 0.21 17.02
C PHE A 30 -7.31 0.03 18.14
N PHE A 31 -8.19 1.03 18.35
CA PHE A 31 -9.27 0.96 19.33
C PHE A 31 -10.24 -0.19 19.06
N ILE A 32 -10.62 -0.40 17.79
CA ILE A 32 -11.46 -1.53 17.38
C ILE A 32 -10.75 -2.85 17.69
N GLY A 33 -9.51 -3.02 17.27
CA GLY A 33 -8.74 -4.22 17.50
C GLY A 33 -8.61 -4.55 19.00
N PHE A 34 -8.29 -3.54 19.81
CA PHE A 34 -8.22 -3.67 21.26
C PHE A 34 -9.58 -3.99 21.89
N GLY A 35 -10.64 -3.32 21.44
CA GLY A 35 -11.99 -3.52 21.96
C GLY A 35 -12.58 -4.89 21.65
N LEU A 36 -12.20 -5.52 20.54
CA LEU A 36 -12.56 -6.91 20.23
C LEU A 36 -11.98 -7.92 21.24
N PHE A 37 -10.87 -7.56 21.88
CA PHE A 37 -10.23 -8.43 22.86
C PHE A 37 -11.02 -8.56 24.16
N PHE A 38 -11.76 -7.51 24.55
CA PHE A 38 -12.50 -7.49 25.81
C PHE A 38 -13.98 -7.85 25.59
N ARG A 39 -14.48 -8.80 26.39
CA ARG A 39 -15.87 -9.28 26.32
C ARG A 39 -16.89 -8.13 26.44
N ALA A 40 -16.64 -7.15 27.31
CA ALA A 40 -17.56 -6.04 27.57
C ALA A 40 -17.75 -5.10 26.34
N THR A 41 -16.70 -4.90 25.55
CA THR A 41 -16.70 -3.99 24.39
C THR A 41 -16.81 -4.72 23.05
N ARG A 42 -16.65 -6.05 23.03
CA ARG A 42 -16.54 -6.87 21.82
C ARG A 42 -17.70 -6.67 20.86
N ILE A 43 -18.93 -6.74 21.32
CA ILE A 43 -20.12 -6.60 20.47
C ILE A 43 -20.14 -5.21 19.82
N PHE A 44 -19.86 -4.17 20.56
CA PHE A 44 -19.82 -2.81 20.06
C PHE A 44 -18.72 -2.64 19.01
N THR A 45 -17.49 -3.07 19.32
CA THR A 45 -16.35 -2.97 18.41
C THR A 45 -16.46 -3.89 17.21
N PHE A 46 -17.17 -5.02 17.35
CA PHE A 46 -17.50 -5.89 16.21
C PHE A 46 -18.33 -5.14 15.15
N TYR A 47 -19.41 -4.50 15.54
CA TYR A 47 -20.23 -3.72 14.60
C TYR A 47 -19.46 -2.53 14.04
N LEU A 48 -18.65 -1.88 14.87
CA LEU A 48 -17.82 -0.77 14.47
C LEU A 48 -16.78 -1.19 13.42
N ALA A 49 -16.17 -2.37 13.58
CA ALA A 49 -15.26 -2.95 12.59
C ALA A 49 -15.95 -3.21 11.24
N ILE A 50 -17.13 -3.81 11.25
CA ILE A 50 -17.90 -4.06 10.03
C ILE A 50 -18.23 -2.75 9.32
N ILE A 51 -18.70 -1.73 10.06
CA ILE A 51 -19.01 -0.41 9.51
C ILE A 51 -17.75 0.23 8.89
N LEU A 52 -16.61 0.17 9.57
CA LEU A 52 -15.35 0.70 9.06
C LEU A 52 -14.96 0.06 7.73
N HIS A 53 -14.99 -1.29 7.65
CA HIS A 53 -14.66 -1.99 6.41
C HIS A 53 -15.65 -1.69 5.27
N LEU A 54 -16.93 -1.52 5.57
CA LEU A 54 -17.93 -1.08 4.58
C LEU A 54 -17.65 0.33 4.07
N ILE A 55 -17.26 1.26 4.95
CA ILE A 55 -16.85 2.60 4.59
C ILE A 55 -15.62 2.56 3.67
N ILE A 56 -14.60 1.77 4.01
CA ILE A 56 -13.39 1.61 3.19
C ILE A 56 -13.75 1.05 1.80
N ILE A 57 -14.60 0.02 1.73
CA ILE A 57 -15.05 -0.55 0.45
C ILE A 57 -15.79 0.51 -0.38
N TYR A 58 -16.68 1.29 0.23
CA TYR A 58 -17.40 2.35 -0.47
C TYR A 58 -16.47 3.41 -1.01
N PHE A 59 -15.57 3.96 -0.19
CA PHE A 59 -14.66 5.02 -0.62
C PHE A 59 -13.64 4.54 -1.65
N ILE A 60 -13.00 3.40 -1.42
CA ILE A 60 -11.95 2.90 -2.32
C ILE A 60 -12.55 2.16 -3.51
N GLY A 61 -13.57 1.34 -3.28
CA GLY A 61 -14.17 0.52 -4.33
C GLY A 61 -15.03 1.33 -5.29
N TYR A 62 -15.91 2.18 -4.77
CA TYR A 62 -16.89 2.89 -5.56
C TYR A 62 -16.40 4.25 -6.06
N LEU A 63 -15.89 5.11 -5.16
CA LEU A 63 -15.53 6.48 -5.53
C LEU A 63 -14.22 6.58 -6.33
N HIS A 64 -13.28 5.67 -6.13
CA HIS A 64 -11.98 5.71 -6.81
C HIS A 64 -11.81 4.66 -7.92
N ASN A 65 -12.89 4.00 -8.38
CA ASN A 65 -12.81 2.85 -9.32
C ASN A 65 -11.76 1.82 -8.87
N GLY A 66 -11.75 1.54 -7.63
CA GLY A 66 -10.70 1.16 -6.75
C GLY A 66 -9.97 -0.13 -7.01
N PHE A 67 -8.98 -0.29 -6.21
CA PHE A 67 -8.13 -1.46 -6.13
C PHE A 67 -9.00 -2.69 -5.76
N ALA A 68 -9.30 -3.54 -6.73
CA ALA A 68 -10.06 -4.77 -6.49
C ALA A 68 -9.48 -5.60 -5.33
N THR A 69 -8.15 -5.61 -5.20
CA THR A 69 -7.43 -6.26 -4.11
C THR A 69 -7.80 -5.70 -2.73
N VAL A 70 -7.97 -4.38 -2.60
CA VAL A 70 -8.36 -3.74 -1.33
C VAL A 70 -9.81 -4.11 -0.98
N VAL A 71 -10.71 -4.14 -1.95
CA VAL A 71 -12.11 -4.55 -1.75
C VAL A 71 -12.16 -6.00 -1.26
N ILE A 72 -11.50 -6.92 -1.97
CA ILE A 72 -11.45 -8.34 -1.61
C ILE A 72 -10.88 -8.53 -0.21
N TYR A 73 -9.78 -7.83 0.11
CA TYR A 73 -9.16 -7.89 1.43
C TYR A 73 -10.14 -7.44 2.54
N ASN A 74 -10.84 -6.32 2.35
CA ASN A 74 -11.79 -5.82 3.34
C ASN A 74 -13.00 -6.76 3.51
N VAL A 75 -13.50 -7.36 2.42
CA VAL A 75 -14.54 -8.39 2.50
C VAL A 75 -14.04 -9.61 3.29
N PHE A 76 -12.82 -10.07 3.01
CA PHE A 76 -12.21 -11.15 3.78
C PHE A 76 -12.07 -10.82 5.27
N CYS A 77 -11.63 -9.61 5.61
CA CYS A 77 -11.55 -9.14 7.00
C CYS A 77 -12.93 -9.17 7.69
N MET A 78 -13.99 -8.69 7.03
CA MET A 78 -15.34 -8.75 7.58
C MET A 78 -15.82 -10.18 7.83
N ILE A 79 -15.55 -11.10 6.91
CA ILE A 79 -15.88 -12.51 7.05
C ILE A 79 -15.13 -13.10 8.26
N MET A 80 -13.82 -12.83 8.38
CA MET A 80 -13.01 -13.31 9.49
C MET A 80 -13.49 -12.75 10.83
N ILE A 81 -13.76 -11.45 10.91
CA ILE A 81 -14.29 -10.80 12.12
C ILE A 81 -15.65 -11.44 12.52
N TYR A 82 -16.50 -11.66 11.53
CA TYR A 82 -17.81 -12.31 11.76
C TYR A 82 -17.65 -13.71 12.34
N TYR A 83 -16.83 -14.57 11.73
CA TYR A 83 -16.65 -15.94 12.22
C TYR A 83 -15.97 -15.99 13.58
N LEU A 84 -15.02 -15.11 13.85
CA LEU A 84 -14.28 -15.12 15.09
C LEU A 84 -15.06 -14.55 16.29
N PHE A 85 -15.94 -13.56 16.05
CA PHE A 85 -16.47 -12.76 17.15
C PHE A 85 -18.00 -12.75 17.28
N LYS A 86 -18.76 -13.20 16.27
CA LYS A 86 -20.24 -13.14 16.32
C LYS A 86 -20.84 -13.90 17.49
N ASN A 87 -20.40 -15.12 17.74
CA ASN A 87 -20.99 -16.04 18.72
C ASN A 87 -20.08 -16.35 19.90
N ASP A 88 -19.00 -15.60 20.05
CA ASP A 88 -17.98 -15.95 21.01
C ASP A 88 -18.31 -15.36 22.39
N ASN A 89 -18.75 -16.21 23.28
CA ASN A 89 -18.89 -15.95 24.72
C ASN A 89 -17.61 -16.24 25.51
N GLN A 90 -16.56 -16.68 24.85
CA GLN A 90 -15.33 -17.10 25.50
C GLN A 90 -14.48 -15.88 25.90
N ASN A 91 -13.69 -16.06 26.95
CA ASN A 91 -12.76 -15.03 27.38
C ASN A 91 -11.45 -15.19 26.60
N LEU A 92 -11.24 -14.36 25.58
CA LEU A 92 -10.03 -14.39 24.76
C LEU A 92 -8.74 -14.30 25.60
N TRP A 93 -8.79 -13.66 26.74
CA TRP A 93 -7.64 -13.59 27.64
C TRP A 93 -7.24 -14.97 28.17
N VAL A 94 -8.23 -15.77 28.57
CA VAL A 94 -8.00 -17.13 29.06
C VAL A 94 -7.47 -18.03 27.94
N GLU A 95 -8.08 -17.92 26.75
CA GLU A 95 -7.63 -18.66 25.57
C GLU A 95 -6.22 -18.24 25.15
N THR A 96 -5.93 -16.94 25.06
CA THR A 96 -4.60 -16.45 24.74
C THR A 96 -3.55 -17.01 25.69
N LYS A 97 -3.85 -17.06 26.99
CA LYS A 97 -2.98 -17.66 28.01
C LYS A 97 -2.76 -19.16 27.79
N GLN A 98 -3.80 -19.86 27.33
CA GLN A 98 -3.69 -21.27 26.98
C GLN A 98 -2.88 -21.49 25.71
N TYR A 99 -3.14 -20.68 24.68
CA TYR A 99 -2.43 -20.74 23.39
C TYR A 99 -0.99 -20.21 23.48
N SER A 100 -0.68 -19.32 24.43
CA SER A 100 0.67 -18.79 24.62
C SER A 100 1.73 -19.86 24.93
N LYS A 101 1.31 -21.07 25.30
CA LYS A 101 2.21 -22.22 25.49
C LYS A 101 2.51 -22.97 24.17
N LYS A 102 1.82 -22.65 23.06
CA LYS A 102 1.99 -23.35 21.79
C LYS A 102 3.00 -22.63 20.89
N LEU A 103 3.89 -23.40 20.27
CA LEU A 103 4.89 -22.86 19.32
C LEU A 103 4.23 -22.04 18.22
N LEU A 104 3.10 -22.47 17.67
CA LEU A 104 2.38 -21.79 16.61
C LEU A 104 1.96 -20.37 17.01
N PHE A 105 1.60 -20.14 18.27
CA PHE A 105 1.27 -18.81 18.78
C PHE A 105 2.49 -17.87 18.71
N HIS A 106 3.66 -18.35 19.14
CA HIS A 106 4.89 -17.55 19.08
C HIS A 106 5.31 -17.25 17.63
N LEU A 107 5.20 -18.24 16.74
CA LEU A 107 5.46 -18.05 15.32
C LEU A 107 4.51 -17.00 14.72
N SER A 108 3.23 -17.02 15.09
CA SER A 108 2.27 -16.01 14.65
C SER A 108 2.62 -14.63 15.19
N LEU A 109 3.02 -14.49 16.46
CA LEU A 109 3.47 -13.20 17.00
C LEU A 109 4.71 -12.68 16.27
N ILE A 110 5.68 -13.54 16.00
CA ILE A 110 6.87 -13.15 15.23
C ILE A 110 6.45 -12.68 13.84
N LEU A 111 5.63 -13.45 13.12
CA LEU A 111 5.22 -13.16 11.75
C LEU A 111 4.41 -11.86 11.63
N PHE A 112 3.45 -11.64 12.53
CA PHE A 112 2.50 -10.54 12.41
C PHE A 112 2.87 -9.28 13.20
N PHE A 113 3.76 -9.36 14.17
CA PHE A 113 4.17 -8.21 14.98
C PHE A 113 5.66 -7.92 14.86
N VAL A 114 6.53 -8.91 15.05
CA VAL A 114 7.97 -8.68 15.11
C VAL A 114 8.53 -8.38 13.72
N LEU A 115 8.21 -9.21 12.71
CA LEU A 115 8.69 -8.99 11.34
C LEU A 115 8.25 -7.64 10.75
N PRO A 116 6.98 -7.19 10.90
CA PRO A 116 6.60 -5.86 10.46
C PRO A 116 7.39 -4.73 11.12
N MET A 117 7.77 -4.87 12.41
CA MET A 117 8.59 -3.86 13.09
C MET A 117 9.99 -3.70 12.46
N PHE A 118 10.58 -4.79 11.95
CA PHE A 118 11.89 -4.69 11.28
C PHE A 118 11.86 -3.81 10.04
N ASN A 119 10.73 -3.70 9.37
CA ASN A 119 10.61 -2.82 8.21
C ASN A 119 10.70 -1.33 8.59
N TYR A 120 10.28 -0.97 9.80
CA TYR A 120 10.46 0.40 10.31
C TYR A 120 11.94 0.80 10.34
N PHE A 121 12.83 -0.16 10.57
CA PHE A 121 14.28 0.02 10.53
C PHE A 121 14.89 -0.21 9.14
N GLY A 122 14.06 -0.38 8.10
CA GLY A 122 14.52 -0.61 6.74
C GLY A 122 14.87 -2.07 6.41
N TYR A 123 14.61 -2.99 7.34
CA TYR A 123 14.79 -4.43 7.13
C TYR A 123 13.41 -5.08 6.94
N GLY A 124 13.17 -5.68 5.80
CA GLY A 124 11.94 -6.43 5.56
C GLY A 124 11.35 -6.25 4.17
N VAL A 125 10.26 -6.96 3.94
CA VAL A 125 9.48 -6.93 2.70
C VAL A 125 8.26 -6.04 2.93
N ASP A 126 8.09 -5.02 2.12
CA ASP A 126 7.02 -4.02 2.25
C ASP A 126 5.61 -4.65 2.32
N LEU A 127 5.42 -5.80 1.69
CA LEU A 127 4.15 -6.53 1.70
C LEU A 127 3.82 -7.12 3.08
N ILE A 128 4.82 -7.64 3.80
CA ILE A 128 4.63 -8.29 5.11
C ILE A 128 4.49 -7.24 6.21
N SER A 129 5.06 -6.06 6.02
CA SER A 129 5.11 -5.00 7.01
C SER A 129 3.92 -4.05 7.01
N TYR A 130 2.90 -4.31 6.20
CA TYR A 130 1.75 -3.40 6.02
C TYR A 130 2.11 -1.98 5.57
N ASP A 131 3.29 -1.79 5.01
CA ASP A 131 3.87 -0.48 4.68
C ASP A 131 3.25 0.17 3.44
N LEU A 132 2.37 -0.53 2.76
CA LEU A 132 1.64 -0.08 1.57
C LEU A 132 0.91 1.27 1.77
N TYR A 133 0.55 1.58 3.02
CA TYR A 133 -0.25 2.77 3.35
C TYR A 133 0.50 3.79 4.21
N THR A 134 1.70 3.50 4.69
CA THR A 134 2.45 4.38 5.61
C THR A 134 3.12 5.55 4.92
N GLY A 135 3.22 5.54 3.60
CA GLY A 135 3.98 6.54 2.84
C GLY A 135 5.51 6.34 2.85
N ASN A 136 5.99 5.40 3.65
CA ASN A 136 7.43 5.10 3.79
C ASN A 136 7.88 3.96 2.85
N TYR A 137 7.18 3.80 1.74
CA TYR A 137 7.44 2.74 0.79
C TYR A 137 8.36 3.20 -0.35
N ARG A 138 9.01 2.24 -0.96
CA ARG A 138 9.77 2.47 -2.18
C ARG A 138 8.83 2.85 -3.32
N PHE A 139 9.18 3.85 -4.07
CA PHE A 139 8.55 4.13 -5.35
C PHE A 139 9.59 4.31 -6.44
N CYS A 140 9.19 4.02 -7.65
CA CYS A 140 10.08 4.02 -8.79
C CYS A 140 9.45 4.78 -9.95
N PHE A 141 10.29 5.47 -10.69
CA PHE A 141 9.96 5.89 -12.04
C PHE A 141 11.14 5.66 -12.98
N VAL A 142 10.85 5.55 -14.25
CA VAL A 142 11.87 5.38 -15.28
C VAL A 142 11.99 6.67 -16.06
N VAL A 143 13.18 7.26 -16.06
CA VAL A 143 13.53 8.43 -16.86
C VAL A 143 14.01 7.93 -18.21
N ILE A 144 13.39 8.37 -19.28
CA ILE A 144 13.61 7.89 -20.65
C ILE A 144 13.93 9.08 -21.54
N LYS A 145 14.99 8.99 -22.34
CA LYS A 145 15.25 9.99 -23.38
C LYS A 145 14.11 10.04 -24.39
N ASN A 146 13.79 11.23 -24.88
CA ASN A 146 12.74 11.42 -25.87
C ASN A 146 13.01 10.63 -27.16
N SER A 147 14.28 10.45 -27.56
CA SER A 147 14.67 9.63 -28.69
C SER A 147 14.34 8.13 -28.53
N VAL A 148 14.34 7.63 -27.27
CA VAL A 148 13.88 6.28 -26.94
C VAL A 148 12.36 6.23 -26.87
N ARG A 149 11.74 7.23 -26.22
CA ARG A 149 10.29 7.34 -26.12
C ARG A 149 9.59 7.26 -27.48
N GLU A 150 10.15 7.94 -28.50
CA GLU A 150 9.57 7.92 -29.86
C GLU A 150 9.53 6.53 -30.48
N LYS A 151 10.44 5.64 -30.08
CA LYS A 151 10.51 4.24 -30.55
C LYS A 151 9.61 3.28 -29.77
N LEU A 152 9.05 3.71 -28.63
CA LEU A 152 8.19 2.87 -27.82
C LEU A 152 6.86 2.59 -28.53
N PRO A 153 6.31 1.37 -28.35
CA PRO A 153 4.95 1.08 -28.78
C PRO A 153 3.94 1.98 -28.06
N ALA A 154 2.80 2.22 -28.70
CA ALA A 154 1.76 3.08 -28.15
C ALA A 154 1.29 2.65 -26.75
N SER A 155 1.29 1.33 -26.47
CA SER A 155 0.95 0.75 -25.18
C SER A 155 1.87 1.20 -24.03
N LEU A 156 3.12 1.48 -24.29
CA LEU A 156 4.05 2.01 -23.28
C LEU A 156 4.14 3.54 -23.33
N LYS A 157 4.06 4.10 -24.53
CA LYS A 157 4.21 5.56 -24.76
C LYS A 157 3.15 6.37 -24.01
N GLN A 158 1.94 5.85 -23.87
CA GLN A 158 0.83 6.51 -23.17
C GLN A 158 1.11 6.75 -21.66
N TYR A 159 2.01 5.97 -21.05
CA TYR A 159 2.41 6.13 -19.65
C TYR A 159 3.63 7.04 -19.46
N CYS A 160 4.16 7.62 -20.54
CA CYS A 160 5.27 8.55 -20.51
C CYS A 160 4.76 9.99 -20.47
N ILE A 161 5.08 10.71 -19.41
CA ILE A 161 4.74 12.14 -19.26
C ILE A 161 5.99 12.96 -19.55
N ALA A 162 5.82 14.10 -20.21
CA ALA A 162 6.92 15.02 -20.46
C ALA A 162 7.57 15.47 -19.15
N SER A 163 8.90 15.42 -19.09
CA SER A 163 9.65 15.95 -17.96
C SER A 163 9.84 17.47 -18.13
N THR A 164 10.11 18.16 -17.03
CA THR A 164 10.63 19.54 -17.04
C THR A 164 11.98 19.65 -17.74
N TYR A 165 12.72 18.56 -17.85
CA TYR A 165 13.96 18.46 -18.64
C TYR A 165 13.61 18.14 -20.10
N LYS A 166 13.95 19.06 -21.02
CA LYS A 166 13.55 19.03 -22.45
C LYS A 166 13.83 17.71 -23.18
N ASP A 167 14.89 16.98 -22.78
CA ASP A 167 15.34 15.78 -23.49
C ASP A 167 14.81 14.46 -22.91
N TYR A 168 14.02 14.53 -21.84
CA TYR A 168 13.59 13.35 -21.10
C TYR A 168 12.09 13.33 -20.86
N SER A 169 11.55 12.12 -20.76
CA SER A 169 10.21 11.82 -20.30
C SER A 169 10.27 10.91 -19.09
N ILE A 170 9.24 10.97 -18.26
CA ILE A 170 9.10 10.16 -17.05
C ILE A 170 8.01 9.12 -17.29
N PHE A 171 8.36 7.85 -17.10
CA PHE A 171 7.41 6.74 -17.10
C PHE A 171 7.07 6.38 -15.64
N TYR A 172 5.80 6.50 -15.29
CA TYR A 172 5.29 6.22 -13.96
C TYR A 172 4.95 4.73 -13.80
N THR A 173 5.79 3.99 -13.08
CA THR A 173 5.66 2.54 -12.92
C THR A 173 4.39 2.14 -12.18
N ASP A 174 4.00 2.87 -11.14
CA ASP A 174 2.78 2.60 -10.37
C ASP A 174 1.53 2.76 -11.24
N TYR A 175 1.48 3.81 -12.06
CA TYR A 175 0.36 4.08 -12.95
C TYR A 175 0.25 3.02 -14.04
N PHE A 176 1.38 2.63 -14.64
CA PHE A 176 1.43 1.57 -15.64
C PHE A 176 0.91 0.24 -15.09
N ILE A 177 1.47 -0.24 -13.97
CA ILE A 177 1.08 -1.52 -13.39
C ILE A 177 -0.39 -1.51 -12.97
N TYR A 178 -0.83 -0.43 -12.33
CA TYR A 178 -2.24 -0.33 -11.94
C TYR A 178 -3.18 -0.38 -13.16
N HIS A 179 -2.84 0.32 -14.24
CA HIS A 179 -3.69 0.38 -15.42
C HIS A 179 -3.77 -0.95 -16.16
N GLU A 180 -2.63 -1.67 -16.26
CA GLU A 180 -2.54 -2.95 -16.95
C GLU A 180 -3.06 -4.14 -16.13
N THR A 181 -2.83 -4.14 -14.82
CA THR A 181 -3.11 -5.31 -13.98
C THR A 181 -4.25 -5.11 -12.98
N LYS A 182 -4.71 -3.86 -12.78
CA LYS A 182 -5.64 -3.47 -11.70
C LYS A 182 -5.16 -3.88 -10.30
N ALA A 183 -3.85 -4.06 -10.16
CA ALA A 183 -3.20 -4.43 -8.92
C ALA A 183 -2.15 -3.38 -8.50
N VAL A 184 -1.85 -3.34 -7.23
CA VAL A 184 -0.78 -2.49 -6.70
C VAL A 184 0.57 -3.07 -7.12
N LEU A 185 1.49 -2.20 -7.56
CA LEU A 185 2.85 -2.61 -7.89
C LEU A 185 3.54 -3.21 -6.66
N TYR A 186 4.16 -4.37 -6.85
CA TYR A 186 5.05 -4.95 -5.84
C TYR A 186 6.35 -4.14 -5.76
N ARG A 187 6.59 -3.49 -4.63
CA ARG A 187 7.56 -2.39 -4.47
C ARG A 187 8.98 -2.85 -4.10
N GLU A 188 9.39 -3.96 -4.64
CA GLU A 188 10.74 -4.47 -4.49
C GLU A 188 11.63 -4.11 -5.68
N THR A 189 12.91 -3.87 -5.42
CA THR A 189 13.88 -3.46 -6.45
C THR A 189 13.90 -4.40 -7.65
N TRP A 190 13.77 -5.72 -7.43
CA TRP A 190 13.73 -6.69 -8.54
C TRP A 190 12.50 -6.52 -9.44
N ALA A 191 11.35 -6.12 -8.88
CA ALA A 191 10.14 -5.85 -9.68
C ALA A 191 10.33 -4.59 -10.53
N PHE A 192 10.93 -3.55 -9.96
CA PHE A 192 11.29 -2.34 -10.70
C PHE A 192 12.30 -2.62 -11.83
N ILE A 193 13.31 -3.46 -11.57
CA ILE A 193 14.27 -3.90 -12.59
C ILE A 193 13.56 -4.63 -13.73
N ARG A 194 12.54 -5.45 -13.46
CA ARG A 194 11.75 -6.10 -14.51
C ARG A 194 11.00 -5.09 -15.37
N ILE A 195 10.44 -4.06 -14.78
CA ILE A 195 9.78 -2.99 -15.55
C ILE A 195 10.80 -2.23 -16.40
N LYS A 196 11.96 -1.89 -15.84
CA LYS A 196 13.04 -1.25 -16.60
C LYS A 196 13.44 -2.08 -17.83
N LYS A 197 13.50 -3.41 -17.72
CA LYS A 197 13.84 -4.29 -18.84
C LYS A 197 12.88 -4.19 -20.04
N LEU A 198 11.66 -3.69 -19.86
CA LEU A 198 10.74 -3.43 -20.97
C LEU A 198 11.29 -2.40 -21.97
N PHE A 199 12.21 -1.55 -21.53
CA PHE A 199 12.82 -0.51 -22.34
C PHE A 199 14.16 -0.93 -22.97
N ASP A 200 14.73 -2.06 -22.57
CA ASP A 200 16.04 -2.55 -23.04
C ASP A 200 16.13 -2.68 -24.58
N PRO A 201 15.08 -3.15 -25.28
CA PRO A 201 15.12 -3.25 -26.75
C PRO A 201 15.22 -1.89 -27.48
N TYR A 202 14.85 -0.80 -26.80
CA TYR A 202 14.75 0.52 -27.40
C TYR A 202 15.91 1.46 -27.05
N LYS A 203 16.72 1.12 -26.03
CA LYS A 203 17.89 1.90 -25.63
C LYS A 203 19.03 1.71 -26.62
N GLN A 204 19.80 2.77 -26.87
CA GLN A 204 20.99 2.76 -27.72
C GLN A 204 22.28 2.84 -26.90
N LYS A 205 22.23 3.56 -25.78
CA LYS A 205 23.39 3.79 -24.92
C LYS A 205 23.03 3.58 -23.45
N LYS A 206 24.02 3.28 -22.64
CA LYS A 206 23.89 3.33 -21.19
C LYS A 206 23.52 4.75 -20.78
N GLY A 207 22.43 4.92 -20.02
CA GLY A 207 21.92 6.23 -19.63
C GLY A 207 20.75 6.77 -20.47
N ASP A 208 20.37 6.12 -21.57
CA ASP A 208 19.15 6.49 -22.31
C ASP A 208 17.87 6.14 -21.53
N VAL A 209 17.98 5.15 -20.63
CA VAL A 209 16.92 4.70 -19.72
C VAL A 209 17.51 4.56 -18.33
N ILE A 210 17.04 5.36 -17.40
CA ILE A 210 17.52 5.41 -16.02
C ILE A 210 16.34 5.10 -15.11
N MET A 211 16.46 4.07 -14.30
CA MET A 211 15.49 3.80 -13.24
C MET A 211 15.90 4.54 -11.97
N VAL A 212 14.98 5.29 -11.40
CA VAL A 212 15.18 6.01 -10.16
C VAL A 212 14.24 5.44 -9.10
N VAL A 213 14.83 4.88 -8.05
CA VAL A 213 14.09 4.34 -6.91
C VAL A 213 14.26 5.30 -5.74
N PHE A 214 13.16 5.62 -5.11
CA PHE A 214 13.12 6.44 -3.90
C PHE A 214 12.84 5.54 -2.71
N ARG A 215 13.63 5.71 -1.66
CA ARG A 215 13.45 5.06 -0.37
C ARG A 215 13.82 6.04 0.74
N ASN A 216 12.91 6.32 1.66
CA ASN A 216 13.16 7.18 2.84
C ASN A 216 13.79 8.55 2.50
N GLY A 217 13.41 9.13 1.35
CA GLY A 217 13.99 10.41 0.88
C GLY A 217 15.31 10.29 0.11
N GLU A 218 15.92 9.12 0.08
CA GLU A 218 17.13 8.83 -0.71
C GLU A 218 16.75 8.38 -2.13
N ARG A 219 17.68 8.61 -3.07
CA ARG A 219 17.52 8.26 -4.48
C ARG A 219 18.59 7.26 -4.89
N GLU A 220 18.15 6.12 -5.39
CA GLU A 220 19.03 5.12 -6.00
C GLU A 220 18.83 5.13 -7.52
N TYR A 221 19.94 5.12 -8.27
CA TYR A 221 19.94 5.17 -9.74
C TYR A 221 20.43 3.85 -10.32
N TYR A 222 19.64 3.28 -11.24
CA TYR A 222 19.96 2.05 -11.95
C TYR A 222 20.01 2.32 -13.47
N PHE A 223 21.19 2.20 -14.07
CA PHE A 223 21.47 2.51 -15.47
C PHE A 223 21.29 1.28 -16.38
#